data_518520ad3575382f4a2f86a3ee44ee46
#
_entry.id   518520ad3575382f4a2f86a3ee44ee46
#
_cell.length_a   1.000
_cell.length_b   1.000
_cell.length_c   1.000
_cell.angle_alpha   90.00
_cell.angle_beta   90.00
_cell.angle_gamma   90.00
#
_symmetry.space_group_name_H-M   'P 1'
#
loop_
_entity.id
_entity.type
_entity.pdbx_description
1 polymer ?
#
loop_
_entity_poly.entity_id
_entity_poly.type
_entity_poly.pdbx_seq_one_letter_code
_entity_poly.pdbx_strand_id
1 'polypeptide(L)'
;NCAGIWGRSIAAMVGVTAPHHACEHFYLLTELMDSITSPLPTLSDHDGHLYLRDEGGGVLVGCFEPKGKALDLEQLPENFVFDLLPEDWDHIEPIIINAIHRIPELEQTGVKMLINGPESFTPDDRFLLGESPELRGFFLGCGMCSVGIATGGGAGRALAEWIIDGEPSMDLWPVDIRRFVPAQNTLRTLRERSPETLSLHYAVSFPGRQHQTARNLRLSPLHSRLENAGAEFAERMGWERPRWFNPGNKPTAPELSFEKPGWHSLHAEEHRAAREAVVLFDQSTFGKLLVQGRDAESVLQRLCANDISK
;
A
#
# COMPACT_ATOMS: atom_id res chain seq x y z
N ASN A 1 17.72 0.14 10.36
CA ASN A 1 16.95 -1.10 10.38
C ASN A 1 16.46 -1.45 8.97
N CYS A 2 17.09 -2.44 8.35
CA CYS A 2 16.77 -2.99 7.04
C CYS A 2 16.50 -4.51 7.15
N ALA A 3 15.82 -4.92 8.21
CA ALA A 3 15.68 -6.34 8.58
C ALA A 3 14.51 -7.07 7.86
N GLY A 4 14.00 -6.55 6.75
CA GLY A 4 12.94 -7.19 5.97
C GLY A 4 11.72 -7.53 6.82
N ILE A 5 11.28 -8.77 6.78
CA ILE A 5 10.11 -9.23 7.57
C ILE A 5 10.28 -9.06 9.08
N TRP A 6 11.52 -9.10 9.59
CA TRP A 6 11.83 -8.89 11.01
C TRP A 6 11.97 -7.42 11.41
N GLY A 7 11.81 -6.49 10.46
CA GLY A 7 11.97 -5.05 10.72
C GLY A 7 11.12 -4.54 11.89
N ARG A 8 9.89 -5.06 12.02
CA ARG A 8 8.99 -4.73 13.14
C ARG A 8 9.51 -5.24 14.48
N SER A 9 10.03 -6.46 14.51
CA SER A 9 10.59 -7.06 15.73
C SER A 9 11.85 -6.32 16.19
N ILE A 10 12.75 -5.99 15.26
CA ILE A 10 13.96 -5.19 15.56
C ILE A 10 13.59 -3.80 16.09
N ALA A 11 12.62 -3.13 15.48
CA ALA A 11 12.16 -1.82 15.93
C ALA A 11 11.57 -1.90 17.36
N ALA A 12 10.76 -2.93 17.63
CA ALA A 12 10.15 -3.14 18.95
C ALA A 12 11.16 -3.34 20.08
N MET A 13 12.35 -3.91 19.82
CA MET A 13 13.42 -4.07 20.81
C MET A 13 13.90 -2.74 21.40
N VAL A 14 13.72 -1.65 20.69
CA VAL A 14 14.11 -0.30 21.10
C VAL A 14 12.91 0.64 21.26
N GLY A 15 11.70 0.11 21.33
CA GLY A 15 10.47 0.88 21.54
C GLY A 15 10.00 1.66 20.31
N VAL A 16 10.50 1.35 19.13
CA VAL A 16 10.12 2.00 17.88
C VAL A 16 8.99 1.23 17.18
N THR A 17 8.09 2.00 16.59
CA THR A 17 6.94 1.50 15.83
C THR A 17 7.28 1.36 14.34
N ALA A 18 7.17 0.15 13.77
CA ALA A 18 7.35 -0.10 12.35
C ALA A 18 6.12 -0.81 11.75
N PRO A 19 5.16 -0.07 11.17
CA PRO A 19 3.87 -0.60 10.74
C PRO A 19 3.98 -1.33 9.40
N HIS A 20 4.47 -2.56 9.45
CA HIS A 20 4.43 -3.52 8.35
C HIS A 20 4.18 -4.92 8.89
N HIS A 21 3.69 -5.82 8.04
CA HIS A 21 3.43 -7.21 8.39
C HIS A 21 3.84 -8.12 7.24
N ALA A 22 4.24 -9.34 7.56
CA ALA A 22 4.60 -10.32 6.56
C ALA A 22 3.34 -10.93 5.92
N CYS A 23 3.44 -11.18 4.62
CA CYS A 23 2.48 -11.94 3.84
C CYS A 23 3.20 -13.04 3.08
N GLU A 24 2.48 -14.12 2.75
CA GLU A 24 2.95 -15.13 1.83
C GLU A 24 2.87 -14.59 0.40
N HIS A 25 3.89 -14.87 -0.43
CA HIS A 25 3.91 -14.49 -1.82
C HIS A 25 4.53 -15.60 -2.67
N PHE A 26 3.93 -15.87 -3.85
CA PHE A 26 4.19 -17.08 -4.58
C PHE A 26 4.74 -16.84 -5.97
N TYR A 27 5.59 -17.76 -6.43
CA TYR A 27 5.88 -17.98 -7.83
C TYR A 27 6.22 -19.44 -8.11
N LEU A 28 5.98 -19.88 -9.33
CA LEU A 28 6.22 -21.23 -9.80
C LEU A 28 7.29 -21.24 -10.88
N LEU A 29 8.18 -22.21 -10.83
CA LEU A 29 9.15 -22.52 -11.89
C LEU A 29 8.74 -23.81 -12.58
N THR A 30 8.72 -23.79 -13.89
CA THR A 30 8.48 -25.00 -14.69
C THR A 30 9.78 -25.76 -14.97
N GLU A 31 9.65 -27.01 -15.40
CA GLU A 31 10.71 -27.71 -16.11
C GLU A 31 10.98 -27.00 -17.47
N LEU A 32 12.04 -27.47 -18.15
CA LEU A 32 12.42 -26.95 -19.46
C LEU A 32 11.31 -27.14 -20.50
N MET A 33 11.17 -26.17 -21.38
CA MET A 33 10.21 -26.18 -22.49
C MET A 33 10.98 -26.07 -23.82
N ASP A 34 10.84 -27.04 -24.69
CA ASP A 34 11.54 -27.08 -25.98
C ASP A 34 11.17 -25.92 -26.92
N SER A 35 10.02 -25.33 -26.70
CA SER A 35 9.54 -24.15 -27.43
C SER A 35 10.29 -22.86 -27.10
N ILE A 36 10.97 -22.81 -25.94
CA ILE A 36 11.73 -21.63 -25.51
C ILE A 36 13.16 -21.72 -26.04
N THR A 37 13.37 -21.20 -27.24
CA THR A 37 14.67 -21.24 -27.93
C THR A 37 15.46 -19.93 -27.83
N SER A 38 14.87 -18.88 -27.30
CA SER A 38 15.49 -17.56 -27.12
C SER A 38 14.84 -16.82 -25.95
N PRO A 39 15.50 -15.81 -25.35
CA PRO A 39 14.90 -15.00 -24.30
C PRO A 39 13.56 -14.41 -24.73
N LEU A 40 12.56 -14.53 -23.88
CA LEU A 40 11.23 -13.99 -24.08
C LEU A 40 11.05 -12.68 -23.31
N PRO A 41 10.27 -11.73 -23.81
CA PRO A 41 9.89 -10.56 -23.02
C PRO A 41 9.02 -10.98 -21.83
N THR A 42 9.14 -10.27 -20.72
CA THR A 42 8.23 -10.45 -19.59
C THR A 42 6.81 -10.05 -20.00
N LEU A 43 5.85 -10.91 -19.72
CA LEU A 43 4.41 -10.65 -19.89
C LEU A 43 3.82 -10.40 -18.52
N SER A 44 3.05 -9.32 -18.34
CA SER A 44 2.25 -9.07 -17.16
C SER A 44 0.77 -9.07 -17.53
N ASP A 45 0.00 -9.90 -16.86
CA ASP A 45 -1.45 -10.01 -17.01
C ASP A 45 -2.13 -9.72 -15.67
N HIS A 46 -2.52 -8.48 -15.48
CA HIS A 46 -3.16 -8.05 -14.25
C HIS A 46 -4.59 -8.56 -14.09
N ASP A 47 -5.30 -8.83 -15.18
CA ASP A 47 -6.64 -9.43 -15.15
C ASP A 47 -6.57 -10.94 -14.85
N GLY A 48 -5.52 -11.61 -15.34
CA GLY A 48 -5.22 -13.01 -15.03
C GLY A 48 -4.47 -13.22 -13.72
N HIS A 49 -4.09 -12.13 -13.03
CA HIS A 49 -3.37 -12.16 -11.76
C HIS A 49 -1.99 -12.83 -11.80
N LEU A 50 -1.22 -12.60 -12.88
CA LEU A 50 0.09 -13.23 -13.05
C LEU A 50 1.06 -12.39 -13.88
N TYR A 51 2.33 -12.74 -13.78
CA TYR A 51 3.33 -12.42 -14.78
C TYR A 51 4.09 -13.66 -15.20
N LEU A 52 4.61 -13.64 -16.42
CA LEU A 52 5.37 -14.73 -17.03
C LEU A 52 6.69 -14.20 -17.56
N ARG A 53 7.76 -14.93 -17.35
CA ARG A 53 9.06 -14.69 -18.00
C ARG A 53 9.77 -16.01 -18.26
N ASP A 54 10.71 -16.02 -19.20
CA ASP A 54 11.60 -17.15 -19.32
C ASP A 54 12.58 -17.22 -18.13
N GLU A 55 12.89 -18.42 -17.71
CA GLU A 55 13.84 -18.69 -16.64
C GLU A 55 14.65 -19.93 -16.98
N GLY A 56 15.82 -19.71 -17.62
CA GLY A 56 16.75 -20.77 -17.97
C GLY A 56 16.18 -21.85 -18.91
N GLY A 57 15.27 -21.49 -19.81
CA GLY A 57 14.63 -22.39 -20.76
C GLY A 57 13.29 -22.99 -20.28
N GLY A 58 12.86 -22.65 -19.10
CA GLY A 58 11.50 -22.85 -18.60
C GLY A 58 10.77 -21.53 -18.42
N VAL A 59 9.62 -21.55 -17.78
CA VAL A 59 8.81 -20.35 -17.46
C VAL A 59 8.75 -20.15 -15.95
N LEU A 60 9.01 -18.92 -15.51
CA LEU A 60 8.60 -18.46 -14.19
C LEU A 60 7.19 -17.88 -14.30
N VAL A 61 6.27 -18.42 -13.50
CA VAL A 61 4.91 -17.91 -13.30
C VAL A 61 4.86 -17.22 -11.97
N GLY A 62 4.88 -15.89 -11.95
CA GLY A 62 4.72 -15.10 -10.74
C GLY A 62 3.26 -14.81 -10.45
N CYS A 63 2.89 -14.88 -9.19
CA CYS A 63 1.51 -14.71 -8.76
C CYS A 63 1.25 -13.25 -8.35
N PHE A 64 0.09 -12.74 -8.74
CA PHE A 64 -0.48 -11.47 -8.28
C PHE A 64 -1.73 -11.79 -7.46
N GLU A 65 -1.56 -12.31 -6.27
CA GLU A 65 -2.63 -12.93 -5.50
C GLU A 65 -3.82 -11.98 -5.29
N PRO A 66 -5.01 -12.32 -5.84
CA PRO A 66 -6.22 -11.49 -5.64
C PRO A 66 -6.71 -11.53 -4.20
N LYS A 67 -6.18 -12.46 -3.40
CA LYS A 67 -6.45 -12.60 -1.98
C LYS A 67 -5.15 -12.96 -1.27
N GLY A 68 -4.44 -11.97 -0.72
CA GLY A 68 -3.22 -12.20 0.03
C GLY A 68 -3.44 -12.96 1.34
N LYS A 69 -2.36 -13.53 1.87
CA LYS A 69 -2.35 -14.27 3.16
C LYS A 69 -1.37 -13.61 4.12
N ALA A 70 -1.85 -13.23 5.30
CA ALA A 70 -0.99 -12.76 6.38
C ALA A 70 -0.15 -13.91 6.93
N LEU A 71 1.11 -13.63 7.25
CA LEU A 71 2.04 -14.53 7.88
C LEU A 71 2.42 -14.03 9.27
N ASP A 72 2.08 -14.77 10.30
CA ASP A 72 2.50 -14.48 11.66
C ASP A 72 3.90 -15.05 11.91
N LEU A 73 4.89 -14.18 12.07
CA LEU A 73 6.28 -14.59 12.27
C LEU A 73 6.49 -15.43 13.52
N GLU A 74 5.61 -15.30 14.51
CA GLU A 74 5.62 -16.11 15.74
C GLU A 74 5.31 -17.60 15.48
N GLN A 75 4.74 -17.93 14.33
CA GLN A 75 4.45 -19.30 13.91
C GLN A 75 5.61 -19.94 13.13
N LEU A 76 6.61 -19.15 12.75
CA LEU A 76 7.80 -19.66 12.08
C LEU A 76 8.74 -20.33 13.08
N PRO A 77 9.49 -21.37 12.65
CA PRO A 77 10.56 -21.94 13.46
C PRO A 77 11.59 -20.86 13.88
N GLU A 78 12.13 -20.96 15.09
CA GLU A 78 13.15 -20.00 15.58
C GLU A 78 14.39 -19.90 14.66
N ASN A 79 14.69 -20.97 13.94
CA ASN A 79 15.80 -21.04 13.00
C ASN A 79 15.41 -20.80 11.54
N PHE A 80 14.25 -20.18 11.28
CA PHE A 80 13.82 -19.84 9.93
C PHE A 80 14.76 -18.79 9.33
N VAL A 81 15.72 -19.22 8.54
CA VAL A 81 16.74 -18.40 7.89
C VAL A 81 17.02 -18.95 6.50
N PHE A 82 16.90 -18.11 5.46
CA PHE A 82 17.07 -18.52 4.07
C PHE A 82 16.22 -19.72 3.66
N ASP A 83 15.03 -19.80 4.19
CA ASP A 83 14.10 -20.90 4.00
C ASP A 83 12.82 -20.44 3.32
N LEU A 84 12.03 -21.38 2.82
CA LEU A 84 10.77 -21.16 2.17
C LEU A 84 9.64 -21.65 3.07
N LEU A 85 8.46 -21.08 2.88
CA LEU A 85 7.22 -21.52 3.51
C LEU A 85 6.71 -22.78 2.79
N PRO A 86 5.83 -23.55 3.43
CA PRO A 86 5.18 -24.69 2.78
C PRO A 86 4.46 -24.27 1.49
N GLU A 87 4.47 -25.17 0.53
CA GLU A 87 3.69 -24.99 -0.70
C GLU A 87 2.19 -24.91 -0.41
N ASP A 88 1.46 -24.07 -1.15
CA ASP A 88 0.01 -23.95 -1.08
C ASP A 88 -0.58 -23.95 -2.49
N TRP A 89 -0.78 -25.14 -3.02
CA TRP A 89 -1.27 -25.35 -4.36
C TRP A 89 -2.73 -24.87 -4.54
N ASP A 90 -3.57 -25.07 -3.54
CA ASP A 90 -4.97 -24.64 -3.59
C ASP A 90 -5.08 -23.11 -3.72
N HIS A 91 -4.14 -22.39 -3.09
CA HIS A 91 -4.11 -20.93 -3.15
C HIS A 91 -3.77 -20.38 -4.53
N ILE A 92 -2.85 -21.03 -5.23
CA ILE A 92 -2.36 -20.56 -6.54
C ILE A 92 -3.06 -21.20 -7.73
N GLU A 93 -3.85 -22.27 -7.54
CA GLU A 93 -4.53 -23.00 -8.61
C GLU A 93 -5.27 -22.09 -9.62
N PRO A 94 -6.07 -21.08 -9.18
CA PRO A 94 -6.74 -20.18 -10.12
C PRO A 94 -5.77 -19.38 -11.02
N ILE A 95 -4.59 -19.04 -10.47
CA ILE A 95 -3.57 -18.30 -11.21
C ILE A 95 -2.88 -19.22 -12.23
N ILE A 96 -2.62 -20.47 -11.86
CA ILE A 96 -2.04 -21.47 -12.77
C ILE A 96 -2.99 -21.75 -13.93
N ILE A 97 -4.28 -21.84 -13.68
CA ILE A 97 -5.29 -21.99 -14.75
C ILE A 97 -5.22 -20.81 -15.75
N ASN A 98 -5.07 -19.58 -15.22
CA ASN A 98 -4.90 -18.40 -16.07
C ASN A 98 -3.56 -18.43 -16.84
N ALA A 99 -2.48 -18.93 -16.22
CA ALA A 99 -1.18 -19.09 -16.89
C ALA A 99 -1.28 -20.09 -18.06
N ILE A 100 -1.95 -21.23 -17.87
CA ILE A 100 -2.23 -22.22 -18.92
C ILE A 100 -3.08 -21.61 -20.05
N HIS A 101 -4.06 -20.75 -19.69
CA HIS A 101 -4.83 -20.03 -20.71
C HIS A 101 -3.95 -19.11 -21.59
N ARG A 102 -2.92 -18.50 -21.01
CA ARG A 102 -1.95 -17.65 -21.76
C ARG A 102 -0.92 -18.45 -22.53
N ILE A 103 -0.43 -19.54 -21.95
CA ILE A 103 0.55 -20.45 -22.54
C ILE A 103 0.01 -21.87 -22.40
N PRO A 104 -0.77 -22.39 -23.38
CA PRO A 104 -1.39 -23.71 -23.27
C PRO A 104 -0.41 -24.87 -23.07
N GLU A 105 0.82 -24.72 -23.52
CA GLU A 105 1.88 -25.72 -23.35
C GLU A 105 2.21 -26.00 -21.87
N LEU A 106 1.93 -25.06 -20.97
CA LEU A 106 2.10 -25.23 -19.53
C LEU A 106 1.29 -26.39 -18.96
N GLU A 107 0.15 -26.74 -19.58
CA GLU A 107 -0.69 -27.90 -19.17
C GLU A 107 0.08 -29.23 -19.21
N GLN A 108 1.07 -29.35 -20.11
CA GLN A 108 1.86 -30.55 -20.29
C GLN A 108 3.28 -30.42 -19.72
N THR A 109 3.61 -29.24 -19.17
CA THR A 109 4.96 -28.96 -18.65
C THR A 109 5.03 -29.32 -17.17
N GLY A 110 6.08 -30.05 -16.78
CA GLY A 110 6.32 -30.36 -15.39
C GLY A 110 6.63 -29.12 -14.53
N VAL A 111 6.31 -29.21 -13.25
CA VAL A 111 6.69 -28.18 -12.28
C VAL A 111 8.02 -28.55 -11.63
N LYS A 112 8.98 -27.65 -11.72
CA LYS A 112 10.28 -27.78 -11.07
C LYS A 112 10.21 -27.39 -9.60
N MET A 113 9.51 -26.30 -9.27
CA MET A 113 9.40 -25.78 -7.91
C MET A 113 8.24 -24.80 -7.78
N LEU A 114 7.50 -24.91 -6.69
CA LEU A 114 6.62 -23.86 -6.19
C LEU A 114 7.33 -23.15 -5.03
N ILE A 115 7.52 -21.86 -5.15
CA ILE A 115 8.16 -21.03 -4.13
C ILE A 115 7.09 -20.23 -3.41
N ASN A 116 7.03 -20.38 -2.09
CA ASN A 116 6.27 -19.56 -1.19
C ASN A 116 7.25 -18.84 -0.26
N GLY A 117 7.40 -17.54 -0.45
CA GLY A 117 8.32 -16.70 0.31
C GLY A 117 7.60 -15.66 1.16
N PRO A 118 8.14 -15.32 2.35
CA PRO A 118 7.58 -14.25 3.16
C PRO A 118 8.01 -12.89 2.63
N GLU A 119 7.05 -11.99 2.46
CA GLU A 119 7.30 -10.62 2.03
C GLU A 119 6.55 -9.61 2.92
N SER A 120 7.10 -8.40 3.12
CA SER A 120 6.52 -7.44 4.06
C SER A 120 5.78 -6.29 3.38
N PHE A 121 4.55 -6.05 3.83
CA PHE A 121 3.66 -5.01 3.35
C PHE A 121 3.27 -4.04 4.46
N THR A 122 3.22 -2.76 4.13
CA THR A 122 2.70 -1.69 4.98
C THR A 122 1.19 -1.50 4.76
N PRO A 123 0.50 -0.74 5.62
CA PRO A 123 -0.93 -0.49 5.44
C PRO A 123 -1.32 0.32 4.20
N ASP A 124 -0.38 1.01 3.55
CA ASP A 124 -0.64 1.95 2.45
C ASP A 124 0.17 1.65 1.16
N ASP A 125 0.79 0.46 1.11
CA ASP A 125 1.55 0.01 -0.06
C ASP A 125 2.80 0.86 -0.39
N ARG A 126 3.33 1.57 0.60
CA ARG A 126 4.56 2.36 0.45
C ARG A 126 5.55 1.96 1.53
N PHE A 127 6.79 1.73 1.15
CA PHE A 127 7.81 1.32 2.12
C PHE A 127 8.03 2.34 3.23
N LEU A 128 8.72 1.93 4.30
CA LEU A 128 9.09 2.75 5.43
C LEU A 128 10.51 3.25 5.24
N LEU A 129 10.68 4.56 5.19
CA LEU A 129 11.99 5.20 5.09
C LEU A 129 12.11 6.35 6.07
N GLY A 130 13.29 6.51 6.68
CA GLY A 130 13.63 7.69 7.46
C GLY A 130 13.82 7.45 8.95
N GLU A 131 14.03 8.56 9.68
CA GLU A 131 14.25 8.55 11.11
C GLU A 131 12.95 8.31 11.89
N SER A 132 13.02 7.40 12.87
CA SER A 132 11.89 7.14 13.76
C SER A 132 11.54 8.38 14.59
N PRO A 133 10.23 8.70 14.74
CA PRO A 133 9.83 9.78 15.65
C PRO A 133 10.01 9.44 17.13
N GLU A 134 10.10 8.15 17.48
CA GLU A 134 10.23 7.69 18.87
C GLU A 134 11.68 7.67 19.37
N LEU A 135 12.65 7.46 18.46
CA LEU A 135 14.06 7.30 18.84
C LEU A 135 14.98 8.00 17.85
N ARG A 136 15.59 9.07 18.28
CA ARG A 136 16.57 9.82 17.49
C ARG A 136 17.78 8.94 17.12
N GLY A 137 18.22 9.03 15.87
CA GLY A 137 19.33 8.24 15.32
C GLY A 137 18.96 6.82 14.93
N PHE A 138 17.69 6.43 15.08
CA PHE A 138 17.19 5.14 14.61
C PHE A 138 16.46 5.31 13.28
N PHE A 139 17.10 4.85 12.21
CA PHE A 139 16.57 4.94 10.85
C PHE A 139 16.00 3.61 10.38
N LEU A 140 14.95 3.67 9.57
CA LEU A 140 14.28 2.51 8.97
C LEU A 140 14.39 2.56 7.44
N GLY A 141 14.55 1.38 6.85
CA GLY A 141 14.41 1.09 5.43
C GLY A 141 13.83 -0.31 5.30
N CYS A 142 12.53 -0.46 5.52
CA CYS A 142 11.85 -1.76 5.57
C CYS A 142 10.41 -1.69 5.05
N GLY A 143 9.70 -2.82 5.05
CA GLY A 143 8.32 -2.89 4.54
C GLY A 143 8.26 -2.55 3.05
N MET A 144 9.11 -3.16 2.23
CA MET A 144 9.37 -2.71 0.86
C MET A 144 8.27 -3.02 -0.15
N CYS A 145 7.21 -3.74 0.23
CA CYS A 145 6.04 -3.97 -0.63
C CYS A 145 6.44 -4.39 -2.06
N SER A 146 7.19 -5.47 -2.20
CA SER A 146 7.70 -6.05 -3.47
C SER A 146 8.66 -5.19 -4.30
N VAL A 147 8.89 -3.92 -3.95
CA VAL A 147 9.76 -3.05 -4.76
C VAL A 147 11.19 -2.89 -4.23
N GLY A 148 11.58 -3.71 -3.23
CA GLY A 148 12.86 -3.56 -2.52
C GLY A 148 14.10 -3.65 -3.41
N ILE A 149 14.15 -4.58 -4.36
CA ILE A 149 15.28 -4.72 -5.28
C ILE A 149 15.38 -3.49 -6.20
N ALA A 150 14.25 -3.05 -6.76
CA ALA A 150 14.23 -1.91 -7.68
C ALA A 150 14.56 -0.57 -6.98
N THR A 151 14.16 -0.41 -5.71
CA THR A 151 14.29 0.87 -4.98
C THR A 151 15.45 0.90 -3.99
N GLY A 152 16.07 -0.24 -3.67
CA GLY A 152 17.07 -0.37 -2.61
C GLY A 152 18.25 0.59 -2.75
N GLY A 153 18.75 0.79 -3.98
CA GLY A 153 19.83 1.74 -4.26
C GLY A 153 19.44 3.19 -3.96
N GLY A 154 18.27 3.61 -4.43
CA GLY A 154 17.75 4.97 -4.20
C GLY A 154 17.39 5.21 -2.72
N ALA A 155 16.73 4.25 -2.09
CA ALA A 155 16.39 4.31 -0.66
C ALA A 155 17.64 4.37 0.22
N GLY A 156 18.65 3.55 -0.10
CA GLY A 156 19.94 3.55 0.62
C GLY A 156 20.67 4.89 0.49
N ARG A 157 20.69 5.48 -0.71
CA ARG A 157 21.26 6.80 -0.93
C ARG A 157 20.54 7.88 -0.11
N ALA A 158 19.22 7.92 -0.21
CA ALA A 158 18.41 8.90 0.51
C ALA A 158 18.59 8.81 2.04
N LEU A 159 18.67 7.59 2.59
CA LEU A 159 18.99 7.38 4.01
C LEU A 159 20.40 7.85 4.37
N ALA A 160 21.40 7.55 3.54
CA ALA A 160 22.77 7.98 3.80
C ALA A 160 22.90 9.51 3.82
N GLU A 161 22.30 10.19 2.84
CA GLU A 161 22.24 11.66 2.80
C GLU A 161 21.53 12.21 4.05
N TRP A 162 20.37 11.67 4.41
CA TRP A 162 19.63 12.08 5.60
C TRP A 162 20.42 11.90 6.90
N ILE A 163 21.13 10.77 7.06
CA ILE A 163 21.95 10.50 8.25
C ILE A 163 23.14 11.47 8.36
N ILE A 164 23.76 11.82 7.23
CA ILE A 164 24.95 12.68 7.19
C ILE A 164 24.57 14.14 7.34
N ASP A 165 23.55 14.59 6.62
CA ASP A 165 23.19 16.00 6.52
C ASP A 165 22.11 16.41 7.56
N GLY A 166 21.47 15.43 8.24
CA GLY A 166 20.43 15.65 9.25
C GLY A 166 19.04 15.83 8.68
N GLU A 167 18.91 15.92 7.35
CA GLU A 167 17.63 16.03 6.63
C GLU A 167 17.72 15.35 5.25
N PRO A 168 16.59 14.89 4.68
CA PRO A 168 16.61 14.28 3.36
C PRO A 168 16.84 15.33 2.27
N SER A 169 17.59 14.97 1.22
CA SER A 169 17.87 15.85 0.06
C SER A 169 16.68 16.04 -0.88
N MET A 170 15.59 15.30 -0.67
CA MET A 170 14.37 15.35 -1.47
C MET A 170 13.13 15.15 -0.60
N ASP A 171 11.95 15.44 -1.14
CA ASP A 171 10.68 15.17 -0.46
C ASP A 171 10.40 13.66 -0.38
N LEU A 172 10.61 13.10 0.82
CA LEU A 172 10.35 11.69 1.16
C LEU A 172 9.02 11.49 1.90
N TRP A 173 8.19 12.52 2.03
CA TRP A 173 6.90 12.44 2.72
C TRP A 173 6.06 11.20 2.39
N PRO A 174 5.94 10.75 1.13
CA PRO A 174 5.13 9.58 0.80
C PRO A 174 5.60 8.27 1.41
N VAL A 175 6.87 8.18 1.80
CA VAL A 175 7.51 6.99 2.37
C VAL A 175 8.03 7.21 3.79
N ASP A 176 7.95 8.43 4.30
CA ASP A 176 8.39 8.78 5.65
C ASP A 176 7.58 7.99 6.69
N ILE A 177 8.27 7.34 7.64
CA ILE A 177 7.62 6.56 8.70
C ILE A 177 6.65 7.39 9.55
N ARG A 178 6.87 8.69 9.67
CA ARG A 178 6.02 9.62 10.45
C ARG A 178 4.61 9.80 9.88
N ARG A 179 4.33 9.29 8.68
CA ARG A 179 2.99 9.32 8.09
C ARG A 179 1.97 8.41 8.79
N PHE A 180 2.44 7.43 9.56
CA PHE A 180 1.57 6.50 10.26
C PHE A 180 1.20 6.97 11.67
N VAL A 181 0.05 6.51 12.14
CA VAL A 181 -0.42 6.72 13.50
C VAL A 181 -0.49 5.40 14.27
N PRO A 182 -0.44 5.43 15.62
CA PRO A 182 -0.40 4.21 16.43
C PRO A 182 -1.51 3.19 16.12
N ALA A 183 -2.73 3.65 15.78
CA ALA A 183 -3.84 2.78 15.43
C ALA A 183 -3.57 1.90 14.20
N GLN A 184 -2.75 2.37 13.26
CA GLN A 184 -2.35 1.63 12.07
C GLN A 184 -1.27 0.57 12.33
N ASN A 185 -0.64 0.60 13.51
CA ASN A 185 0.42 -0.35 13.90
C ASN A 185 -0.07 -1.49 14.83
N THR A 186 -1.36 -1.57 15.12
CA THR A 186 -1.85 -2.71 15.92
C THR A 186 -1.71 -4.00 15.10
N LEU A 187 -1.39 -5.12 15.77
CA LEU A 187 -1.25 -6.40 15.09
C LEU A 187 -2.54 -6.78 14.34
N ARG A 188 -3.70 -6.50 14.95
CA ARG A 188 -5.00 -6.70 14.31
C ARG A 188 -5.12 -5.93 12.99
N THR A 189 -4.84 -4.62 13.01
CA THR A 189 -4.91 -3.77 11.82
C THR A 189 -3.97 -4.28 10.72
N LEU A 190 -2.75 -4.66 11.08
CA LEU A 190 -1.75 -5.13 10.14
C LEU A 190 -2.12 -6.48 9.53
N ARG A 191 -2.62 -7.42 10.33
CA ARG A 191 -3.10 -8.74 9.85
C ARG A 191 -4.28 -8.63 8.88
N GLU A 192 -5.16 -7.65 9.08
CA GLU A 192 -6.30 -7.42 8.20
C GLU A 192 -5.90 -6.66 6.94
N ARG A 193 -5.05 -5.63 7.05
CA ARG A 193 -4.72 -4.69 5.98
C ARG A 193 -3.61 -5.17 5.04
N SER A 194 -2.54 -5.78 5.55
CA SER A 194 -1.39 -6.12 4.72
C SER A 194 -1.69 -7.14 3.62
N PRO A 195 -2.53 -8.18 3.83
CA PRO A 195 -2.96 -9.06 2.74
C PRO A 195 -3.76 -8.35 1.65
N GLU A 196 -4.64 -7.43 2.03
CA GLU A 196 -5.37 -6.61 1.06
C GLU A 196 -4.41 -5.68 0.30
N THR A 197 -3.41 -5.13 0.99
CA THR A 197 -2.40 -4.29 0.34
C THR A 197 -1.63 -5.07 -0.71
N LEU A 198 -1.16 -6.30 -0.39
CA LEU A 198 -0.54 -7.21 -1.36
C LEU A 198 -1.45 -7.41 -2.59
N SER A 199 -2.72 -7.77 -2.37
CA SER A 199 -3.67 -8.00 -3.45
C SER A 199 -3.91 -6.76 -4.32
N LEU A 200 -3.98 -5.57 -3.70
CA LEU A 200 -4.19 -4.32 -4.40
C LEU A 200 -2.93 -3.79 -5.09
N HIS A 201 -1.74 -4.18 -4.63
CA HIS A 201 -0.46 -3.79 -5.24
C HIS A 201 -0.40 -4.17 -6.72
N TYR A 202 -0.83 -5.38 -7.03
CA TYR A 202 -0.79 -5.91 -8.39
C TYR A 202 -2.09 -5.77 -9.17
N ALA A 203 -3.19 -5.44 -8.51
CA ALA A 203 -4.49 -5.32 -9.18
C ALA A 203 -4.58 -4.05 -10.03
N VAL A 204 -5.43 -4.09 -11.07
CA VAL A 204 -5.69 -2.93 -11.93
C VAL A 204 -6.02 -1.69 -11.10
N SER A 205 -5.26 -0.62 -11.28
CA SER A 205 -5.38 0.63 -10.50
C SER A 205 -6.54 1.50 -10.99
N PHE A 206 -7.78 1.07 -10.73
CA PHE A 206 -8.93 1.91 -11.04
C PHE A 206 -8.93 3.22 -10.25
N PRO A 207 -9.32 4.34 -10.89
CA PRO A 207 -9.49 5.60 -10.18
C PRO A 207 -10.46 5.48 -9.02
N GLY A 208 -10.04 5.97 -7.85
CA GLY A 208 -10.90 5.97 -6.67
C GLY A 208 -10.97 4.65 -5.89
N ARG A 209 -10.26 3.60 -6.31
CA ARG A 209 -10.17 2.34 -5.55
C ARG A 209 -9.70 2.61 -4.11
N GLN A 210 -10.31 1.95 -3.14
CA GLN A 210 -10.03 2.11 -1.71
C GLN A 210 -9.81 0.75 -1.05
N HIS A 211 -8.99 0.75 0.01
CA HIS A 211 -8.95 -0.38 0.93
C HIS A 211 -10.31 -0.56 1.64
N GLN A 212 -10.67 -1.82 1.87
CA GLN A 212 -11.92 -2.20 2.54
C GLN A 212 -11.70 -2.70 3.97
N THR A 213 -10.50 -3.25 4.26
CA THR A 213 -10.15 -3.75 5.58
C THR A 213 -9.65 -2.64 6.52
N ALA A 214 -9.62 -2.92 7.82
CA ALA A 214 -9.10 -2.02 8.86
C ALA A 214 -9.55 -0.56 8.69
N ARG A 215 -10.84 -0.37 8.39
CA ARG A 215 -11.51 0.94 8.23
C ARG A 215 -11.86 1.54 9.60
N ASN A 216 -12.25 2.79 9.61
CA ASN A 216 -12.73 3.53 10.79
C ASN A 216 -11.69 3.70 11.90
N LEU A 217 -10.40 3.75 11.55
CA LEU A 217 -9.33 3.95 12.53
C LEU A 217 -9.28 5.37 13.09
N ARG A 218 -9.63 6.35 12.27
CA ARG A 218 -9.68 7.77 12.66
C ARG A 218 -10.94 8.42 12.08
N LEU A 219 -11.78 8.93 12.97
CA LEU A 219 -13.04 9.57 12.60
C LEU A 219 -13.00 11.06 12.97
N SER A 220 -13.54 11.92 12.11
CA SER A 220 -13.74 13.32 12.43
C SER A 220 -14.84 13.47 13.50
N PRO A 221 -14.85 14.56 14.28
CA PRO A 221 -15.96 14.84 15.20
C PRO A 221 -17.33 14.94 14.52
N LEU A 222 -17.34 15.18 13.21
CA LEU A 222 -18.56 15.29 12.41
C LEU A 222 -18.95 13.98 11.71
N HIS A 223 -18.17 12.91 11.84
CA HIS A 223 -18.32 11.67 11.07
C HIS A 223 -19.78 11.16 11.07
N SER A 224 -20.39 10.97 12.24
CA SER A 224 -21.77 10.46 12.33
C SER A 224 -22.80 11.41 11.70
N ARG A 225 -22.56 12.72 11.73
CA ARG A 225 -23.44 13.69 11.06
C ARG A 225 -23.33 13.60 9.55
N LEU A 226 -22.11 13.41 9.03
CA LEU A 226 -21.84 13.24 7.61
C LEU A 226 -22.42 11.91 7.11
N GLU A 227 -22.25 10.84 7.87
CA GLU A 227 -22.86 9.53 7.59
C GLU A 227 -24.39 9.63 7.50
N ASN A 228 -25.03 10.26 8.47
CA ASN A 228 -26.48 10.50 8.45
C ASN A 228 -26.95 11.40 7.28
N ALA A 229 -26.05 12.22 6.74
CA ALA A 229 -26.31 13.01 5.53
C ALA A 229 -26.08 12.22 4.24
N GLY A 230 -25.71 10.94 4.33
CA GLY A 230 -25.46 10.05 3.19
C GLY A 230 -24.04 10.16 2.63
N ALA A 231 -23.06 10.53 3.44
CA ALA A 231 -21.68 10.56 3.00
C ALA A 231 -21.14 9.14 2.73
N GLU A 232 -20.50 8.99 1.58
CA GLU A 232 -19.65 7.84 1.25
C GLU A 232 -18.19 8.19 1.57
N PHE A 233 -17.53 7.33 2.34
CA PHE A 233 -16.23 7.63 2.89
C PHE A 233 -15.07 6.95 2.15
N ALA A 234 -13.94 7.64 2.12
CA ALA A 234 -12.65 7.09 1.72
C ALA A 234 -11.62 7.32 2.81
N GLU A 235 -10.71 6.36 2.95
CA GLU A 235 -9.58 6.52 3.84
C GLU A 235 -8.51 7.44 3.23
N ARG A 236 -8.00 8.35 4.05
CA ARG A 236 -6.79 9.13 3.77
C ARG A 236 -5.96 9.25 5.03
N MET A 237 -4.79 8.61 5.06
CA MET A 237 -3.86 8.61 6.20
C MET A 237 -4.54 8.16 7.51
N GLY A 238 -5.33 7.09 7.41
CA GLY A 238 -6.13 6.54 8.49
C GLY A 238 -7.42 7.30 8.81
N TRP A 239 -7.64 8.48 8.26
CA TRP A 239 -8.88 9.24 8.44
C TRP A 239 -9.95 8.81 7.44
N GLU A 240 -11.19 8.61 7.95
CA GLU A 240 -12.36 8.51 7.09
C GLU A 240 -12.81 9.91 6.68
N ARG A 241 -12.78 10.18 5.38
CA ARG A 241 -13.17 11.48 4.80
C ARG A 241 -14.28 11.29 3.78
N PRO A 242 -15.32 12.14 3.77
CA PRO A 242 -16.37 12.07 2.76
C PRO A 242 -15.78 12.28 1.37
N ARG A 243 -16.18 11.45 0.42
CA ARG A 243 -15.86 11.54 -1.00
C ARG A 243 -16.96 12.24 -1.78
N TRP A 244 -18.18 11.81 -1.55
CA TRP A 244 -19.43 12.39 -2.10
C TRP A 244 -20.57 12.08 -1.14
N PHE A 245 -21.73 12.72 -1.40
CA PHE A 245 -22.94 12.46 -0.64
C PHE A 245 -24.00 11.80 -1.53
N ASN A 246 -24.63 10.76 -1.00
CA ASN A 246 -25.74 10.03 -1.63
C ASN A 246 -26.99 10.05 -0.74
N PRO A 247 -27.63 11.21 -0.53
CA PRO A 247 -28.82 11.28 0.28
C PRO A 247 -29.95 10.46 -0.37
N GLY A 248 -30.50 9.51 0.39
CA GLY A 248 -31.54 8.62 -0.09
C GLY A 248 -31.06 7.33 -0.76
N ASN A 249 -29.77 7.00 -0.65
CA ASN A 249 -29.19 5.73 -1.11
C ASN A 249 -29.59 5.37 -2.55
N LYS A 250 -29.49 6.32 -3.47
CA LYS A 250 -29.78 6.08 -4.89
C LYS A 250 -28.82 5.01 -5.43
N PRO A 251 -29.31 4.05 -6.21
CA PRO A 251 -28.42 3.11 -6.89
C PRO A 251 -27.41 3.86 -7.75
N THR A 252 -26.14 3.55 -7.56
CA THR A 252 -25.05 4.05 -8.40
C THR A 252 -24.52 2.90 -9.26
N ALA A 253 -24.02 3.21 -10.45
CA ALA A 253 -23.29 2.23 -11.27
C ALA A 253 -22.03 1.75 -10.52
N PRO A 254 -21.38 0.64 -10.96
CA PRO A 254 -20.16 0.16 -10.34
C PRO A 254 -19.15 1.29 -10.10
N GLU A 255 -18.57 1.31 -8.92
CA GLU A 255 -17.68 2.39 -8.48
C GLU A 255 -16.39 2.45 -9.30
N LEU A 256 -15.83 1.27 -9.63
CA LEU A 256 -14.55 1.14 -10.30
C LEU A 256 -14.72 1.17 -11.82
N SER A 257 -14.23 2.24 -12.43
CA SER A 257 -14.25 2.46 -13.89
C SER A 257 -13.19 3.48 -14.28
N PHE A 258 -12.65 3.34 -15.50
CA PHE A 258 -11.85 4.38 -16.15
C PHE A 258 -12.71 5.44 -16.84
N GLU A 259 -13.99 5.21 -16.97
CA GLU A 259 -14.97 6.15 -17.48
C GLU A 259 -15.61 6.97 -16.34
N LYS A 260 -16.74 7.62 -16.61
CA LYS A 260 -17.48 8.34 -15.58
C LYS A 260 -18.01 7.37 -14.52
N PRO A 261 -17.56 7.49 -13.26
CA PRO A 261 -18.01 6.60 -12.20
C PRO A 261 -19.48 6.85 -11.84
N GLY A 262 -20.12 5.87 -11.22
CA GLY A 262 -21.54 5.94 -10.85
C GLY A 262 -21.93 7.10 -9.92
N TRP A 263 -20.97 7.61 -9.15
CA TRP A 263 -21.16 8.78 -8.28
C TRP A 263 -20.98 10.13 -9.01
N HIS A 264 -20.62 10.15 -10.30
CA HIS A 264 -20.31 11.38 -11.03
C HIS A 264 -21.45 12.42 -10.98
N SER A 265 -22.70 12.00 -11.13
CA SER A 265 -23.85 12.90 -11.08
C SER A 265 -24.04 13.53 -9.69
N LEU A 266 -23.85 12.74 -8.63
CA LEU A 266 -23.92 13.21 -7.25
C LEU A 266 -22.86 14.28 -6.99
N HIS A 267 -21.62 13.99 -7.38
CA HIS A 267 -20.51 14.93 -7.25
C HIS A 267 -20.72 16.21 -8.08
N ALA A 268 -21.31 16.10 -9.27
CA ALA A 268 -21.68 17.27 -10.08
C ALA A 268 -22.74 18.16 -9.39
N GLU A 269 -23.69 17.57 -8.66
CA GLU A 269 -24.66 18.32 -7.86
C GLU A 269 -23.97 19.09 -6.72
N GLU A 270 -23.02 18.48 -6.01
CA GLU A 270 -22.22 19.14 -4.98
C GLU A 270 -21.40 20.30 -5.55
N HIS A 271 -20.77 20.12 -6.71
CA HIS A 271 -20.03 21.19 -7.41
C HIS A 271 -20.95 22.35 -7.79
N ARG A 272 -22.18 22.07 -8.23
CA ARG A 272 -23.16 23.13 -8.55
C ARG A 272 -23.57 23.87 -7.29
N ALA A 273 -23.87 23.15 -6.20
CA ALA A 273 -24.18 23.77 -4.91
C ALA A 273 -23.05 24.67 -4.40
N ALA A 274 -21.81 24.25 -4.58
CA ALA A 274 -20.63 25.05 -4.20
C ALA A 274 -20.51 26.37 -4.99
N ARG A 275 -21.05 26.42 -6.21
CA ARG A 275 -21.02 27.64 -7.08
C ARG A 275 -22.23 28.54 -6.89
N GLU A 276 -23.40 27.97 -6.61
CA GLU A 276 -24.69 28.67 -6.69
C GLU A 276 -25.37 28.84 -5.32
N ALA A 277 -24.89 28.15 -4.29
CA ALA A 277 -25.48 28.12 -2.99
C ALA A 277 -24.46 28.15 -1.85
N VAL A 278 -24.73 27.50 -0.72
CA VAL A 278 -23.85 27.41 0.46
C VAL A 278 -23.38 25.98 0.65
N VAL A 279 -22.09 25.80 0.92
CA VAL A 279 -21.47 24.52 1.24
C VAL A 279 -20.71 24.58 2.55
N LEU A 280 -20.56 23.42 3.17
CA LEU A 280 -19.73 23.23 4.36
C LEU A 280 -18.69 22.14 4.05
N PHE A 281 -17.42 22.46 4.25
CA PHE A 281 -16.33 21.52 4.12
C PHE A 281 -15.81 21.09 5.51
N ASP A 282 -15.90 19.80 5.83
CA ASP A 282 -15.26 19.27 7.04
C ASP A 282 -13.73 19.19 6.85
N GLN A 283 -13.03 20.12 7.46
CA GLN A 283 -11.56 20.16 7.50
C GLN A 283 -11.01 19.70 8.86
N SER A 284 -11.80 19.04 9.70
CA SER A 284 -11.38 18.57 11.03
C SER A 284 -10.20 17.60 10.97
N THR A 285 -9.98 16.93 9.85
CA THR A 285 -8.90 15.96 9.65
C THR A 285 -7.57 16.60 9.26
N PHE A 286 -7.54 17.88 8.91
CA PHE A 286 -6.30 18.60 8.61
C PHE A 286 -5.56 18.98 9.89
N GLY A 287 -4.24 19.16 9.81
CA GLY A 287 -3.43 19.67 10.90
C GLY A 287 -3.82 21.11 11.28
N LYS A 288 -3.83 21.39 12.57
CA LYS A 288 -4.00 22.74 13.12
C LYS A 288 -2.69 23.13 13.78
N LEU A 289 -2.09 24.19 13.29
CA LEU A 289 -0.83 24.72 13.82
C LEU A 289 -1.10 26.09 14.43
N LEU A 290 -0.63 26.29 15.67
CA LEU A 290 -0.69 27.58 16.33
C LEU A 290 0.71 28.20 16.33
N VAL A 291 0.85 29.33 15.64
CA VAL A 291 2.09 30.12 15.63
C VAL A 291 1.89 31.34 16.51
N GLN A 292 2.69 31.45 17.56
CA GLN A 292 2.58 32.52 18.55
C GLN A 292 3.90 33.27 18.68
N GLY A 293 3.82 34.56 18.93
CA GLY A 293 4.96 35.42 19.14
C GLY A 293 4.81 36.77 18.43
N ARG A 294 5.63 37.74 18.86
CA ARG A 294 5.61 39.10 18.28
C ARG A 294 5.83 39.08 16.76
N ASP A 295 6.64 38.18 16.28
CA ASP A 295 7.06 38.11 14.89
C ASP A 295 6.28 37.06 14.08
N ALA A 296 5.19 36.47 14.63
CA ALA A 296 4.42 35.38 14.01
C ALA A 296 3.89 35.76 12.62
N GLU A 297 3.32 36.96 12.49
CA GLU A 297 2.81 37.46 11.19
C GLU A 297 3.93 37.58 10.16
N SER A 298 5.05 38.20 10.52
CA SER A 298 6.16 38.41 9.60
C SER A 298 6.81 37.11 9.14
N VAL A 299 6.89 36.11 10.02
CA VAL A 299 7.39 34.77 9.69
C VAL A 299 6.42 34.07 8.73
N LEU A 300 5.14 34.09 9.04
CA LEU A 300 4.13 33.46 8.16
C LEU A 300 4.02 34.17 6.82
N GLN A 301 4.11 35.52 6.79
CA GLN A 301 4.12 36.29 5.56
C GLN A 301 5.30 35.96 4.64
N ARG A 302 6.43 35.55 5.23
CA ARG A 302 7.60 35.07 4.47
C ARG A 302 7.44 33.65 3.95
N LEU A 303 6.76 32.79 4.72
CA LEU A 303 6.63 31.35 4.41
C LEU A 303 5.44 31.05 3.51
N CYS A 304 4.35 31.79 3.62
CA CYS A 304 3.12 31.56 2.89
C CYS A 304 3.10 32.31 1.55
N ALA A 305 2.53 31.70 0.53
CA ALA A 305 2.33 32.34 -0.78
C ALA A 305 1.20 33.38 -0.79
N ASN A 306 0.29 33.29 0.19
CA ASN A 306 -0.82 34.23 0.37
C ASN A 306 -0.44 35.37 1.32
N ASP A 307 -1.12 36.51 1.16
CA ASP A 307 -1.07 37.61 2.11
C ASP A 307 -1.87 37.20 3.37
N ILE A 308 -1.18 36.94 4.46
CA ILE A 308 -1.77 36.49 5.73
C ILE A 308 -2.18 37.62 6.66
N SER A 309 -1.96 38.89 6.26
CA SER A 309 -2.39 40.08 7.00
C SER A 309 -3.87 40.42 6.79
N LYS A 310 -4.55 39.70 5.88
CA LYS A 310 -5.95 39.90 5.50
C LYS A 310 -6.89 38.91 6.15
#